data_506bbd533cd56dfc7c5156785fceb7df
#
_entry.id   506bbd533cd56dfc7c5156785fceb7df
#
_cell.length_a   1.000
_cell.length_b   1.000
_cell.length_c   1.000
_cell.angle_alpha   90.00
_cell.angle_beta   90.00
_cell.angle_gamma   90.00
#
_symmetry.space_group_name_H-M   'P 1'
#
loop_
_entity.id
_entity.type
_entity.pdbx_description
1 polymer ?
#
loop_
_entity_poly.entity_id
_entity_poly.type
_entity_poly.pdbx_seq_one_letter_code
_entity_poly.pdbx_strand_id
1 'polypeptide(L)'
;MQYLIPVLFSLLALSSAATAAERLRFWNLTGFTIKELHLAPTGTPDWGSDQCKNDPDGAVDADERLTLKNVVPGHYDVKLVVKQGRTCVVRNVEVQAGKPYAFSISEKDLTECGE
;
A
#
# COMPACT_ATOMS: atom_id res chain seq x y z
N MET A 1 40.29 -35.16 -33.88
CA MET A 1 39.50 -33.99 -34.21
C MET A 1 38.57 -33.66 -33.06
N GLN A 2 38.74 -32.54 -32.50
CA GLN A 2 38.02 -32.18 -31.33
C GLN A 2 37.12 -31.00 -31.62
N TYR A 3 35.96 -31.08 -31.12
CA TYR A 3 35.02 -30.00 -31.26
C TYR A 3 34.59 -29.60 -29.90
N LEU A 4 34.91 -28.41 -29.58
CA LEU A 4 34.42 -27.82 -28.38
C LEU A 4 33.16 -27.14 -28.73
N ILE A 5 32.13 -27.63 -28.16
CA ILE A 5 30.86 -26.99 -28.26
C ILE A 5 30.77 -26.02 -27.09
N PRO A 6 30.77 -24.75 -27.38
CA PRO A 6 30.57 -23.80 -26.31
C PRO A 6 29.18 -24.01 -25.73
N VAL A 7 29.14 -24.33 -24.52
CA VAL A 7 27.87 -24.37 -23.82
C VAL A 7 27.46 -22.94 -23.60
N LEU A 8 26.46 -22.56 -24.31
CA LEU A 8 25.91 -21.26 -24.12
C LEU A 8 25.04 -21.29 -22.88
N PHE A 9 25.49 -20.64 -21.86
CA PHE A 9 24.67 -20.43 -20.69
C PHE A 9 23.88 -19.18 -20.90
N SER A 10 22.65 -19.36 -21.19
CA SER A 10 21.74 -18.25 -21.08
C SER A 10 21.46 -18.07 -19.63
N LEU A 11 22.16 -17.17 -19.03
CA LEU A 11 21.78 -16.75 -17.71
C LEU A 11 20.62 -15.84 -17.85
N LEU A 12 19.50 -16.35 -17.49
CA LEU A 12 18.32 -15.52 -17.43
C LEU A 12 18.34 -14.88 -16.07
N ALA A 13 18.69 -13.62 -16.07
CA ALA A 13 18.52 -12.84 -14.88
C ALA A 13 17.05 -12.62 -14.70
N LEU A 14 16.44 -13.45 -13.88
CA LEU A 14 15.03 -13.38 -13.67
C LEU A 14 14.74 -12.53 -12.46
N SER A 15 13.73 -11.77 -12.54
CA SER A 15 12.91 -11.45 -11.41
C SER A 15 13.19 -10.21 -10.62
N SER A 16 14.26 -9.51 -10.84
CA SER A 16 14.43 -8.29 -10.07
C SER A 16 13.41 -7.24 -10.43
N ALA A 17 12.87 -7.31 -11.63
CA ALA A 17 11.86 -6.36 -12.06
C ALA A 17 10.56 -6.51 -11.30
N ALA A 18 10.19 -7.74 -10.94
CA ALA A 18 8.97 -7.99 -10.19
C ALA A 18 9.01 -7.34 -8.82
N THR A 19 10.17 -7.39 -8.16
CA THR A 19 10.31 -6.82 -6.83
C THR A 19 10.18 -5.30 -6.85
N ALA A 20 10.76 -4.66 -7.85
CA ALA A 20 10.69 -3.21 -7.94
C ALA A 20 9.28 -2.72 -8.22
N ALA A 21 8.49 -3.52 -8.93
CA ALA A 21 7.13 -3.13 -9.31
C ALA A 21 6.16 -3.20 -8.13
N GLU A 22 6.60 -3.74 -7.00
CA GLU A 22 5.67 -4.01 -5.91
C GLU A 22 5.74 -3.02 -4.78
N ARG A 23 6.33 -1.88 -5.02
CA ARG A 23 6.23 -0.79 -4.07
C ARG A 23 4.88 -0.14 -4.21
N LEU A 24 4.02 -0.44 -3.29
CA LEU A 24 2.70 0.15 -3.24
C LEU A 24 2.75 1.34 -2.31
N ARG A 25 2.14 2.44 -2.73
CA ARG A 25 2.09 3.64 -1.91
C ARG A 25 0.66 4.12 -1.77
N PHE A 26 0.36 4.63 -0.61
CA PHE A 26 -0.89 5.30 -0.30
C PHE A 26 -0.68 6.81 -0.37
N TRP A 27 -1.63 7.52 -0.93
CA TRP A 27 -1.59 8.98 -1.02
C TRP A 27 -2.72 9.56 -0.18
N ASN A 28 -2.35 10.35 0.81
CA ASN A 28 -3.31 10.96 1.72
C ASN A 28 -3.87 12.25 1.13
N LEU A 29 -5.07 12.18 0.61
CA LEU A 29 -5.78 13.34 0.04
C LEU A 29 -6.93 13.81 0.95
N THR A 30 -6.91 13.41 2.22
CA THR A 30 -8.00 13.75 3.14
C THR A 30 -7.93 15.17 3.70
N GLY A 31 -6.78 15.81 3.60
CA GLY A 31 -6.60 17.10 4.24
C GLY A 31 -6.27 17.02 5.72
N PHE A 32 -6.27 15.82 6.31
CA PHE A 32 -5.97 15.61 7.72
C PHE A 32 -4.70 14.78 7.87
N THR A 33 -4.05 14.90 9.02
CA THR A 33 -2.96 13.99 9.38
C THR A 33 -3.58 12.67 9.82
N ILE A 34 -3.12 11.58 9.20
CA ILE A 34 -3.55 10.22 9.53
C ILE A 34 -2.49 9.62 10.44
N LYS A 35 -2.89 9.17 11.61
CA LYS A 35 -1.94 8.59 12.57
C LYS A 35 -2.03 7.08 12.68
N GLU A 36 -3.04 6.47 12.08
CA GLU A 36 -3.10 5.00 11.95
C GLU A 36 -3.77 4.66 10.64
N LEU A 37 -3.25 3.63 9.99
CA LEU A 37 -3.79 3.15 8.73
C LEU A 37 -3.70 1.64 8.71
N HIS A 38 -4.84 0.98 8.65
CA HIS A 38 -4.92 -0.47 8.63
C HIS A 38 -5.74 -0.93 7.43
N LEU A 39 -5.31 -2.01 6.80
CA LEU A 39 -6.03 -2.62 5.70
C LEU A 39 -6.47 -4.02 6.09
N ALA A 40 -7.68 -4.38 5.69
CA ALA A 40 -8.19 -5.74 5.84
C ALA A 40 -8.76 -6.18 4.50
N PRO A 41 -8.60 -7.44 4.10
CA PRO A 41 -9.30 -7.90 2.91
C PRO A 41 -10.79 -7.59 3.04
N THR A 42 -11.39 -7.11 1.97
CA THR A 42 -12.77 -6.64 2.00
C THR A 42 -13.70 -7.66 2.63
N GLY A 43 -14.51 -7.21 3.56
CA GLY A 43 -15.49 -8.05 4.23
C GLY A 43 -14.95 -8.88 5.38
N THR A 44 -13.69 -8.68 5.78
CA THR A 44 -13.10 -9.41 6.91
C THR A 44 -12.70 -8.43 8.01
N PRO A 45 -12.59 -8.92 9.26
CA PRO A 45 -12.07 -8.10 10.34
C PRO A 45 -10.56 -8.26 10.53
N ASP A 46 -9.89 -8.80 9.51
CA ASP A 46 -8.46 -9.13 9.61
C ASP A 46 -7.60 -7.89 9.34
N TRP A 47 -7.70 -6.92 10.22
CA TRP A 47 -6.93 -5.68 10.11
C TRP A 47 -5.46 -5.98 10.25
N GLY A 48 -4.70 -5.55 9.26
CA GLY A 48 -3.25 -5.67 9.30
C GLY A 48 -2.63 -4.66 10.25
N SER A 49 -1.31 -4.65 10.26
CA SER A 49 -0.58 -3.73 11.12
C SER A 49 -0.80 -2.28 10.69
N ASP A 50 -0.48 -1.36 11.59
CA ASP A 50 -0.55 0.07 11.32
C ASP A 50 0.53 0.46 10.32
N GLN A 51 0.12 0.80 9.11
CA GLN A 51 1.04 1.17 8.05
C GLN A 51 1.72 2.51 8.31
N CYS A 52 1.13 3.37 9.14
CA CYS A 52 1.76 4.64 9.47
C CYS A 52 3.11 4.46 10.15
N LYS A 53 3.34 3.31 10.76
CA LYS A 53 4.64 3.02 11.38
C LYS A 53 5.76 2.88 10.36
N ASN A 54 5.44 2.81 9.08
CA ASN A 54 6.45 2.81 8.02
C ASN A 54 7.01 4.20 7.77
N ASP A 55 6.35 5.23 8.27
CA ASP A 55 6.80 6.60 8.14
C ASP A 55 7.68 6.95 9.35
N PRO A 56 8.78 7.69 9.15
CA PRO A 56 9.65 8.07 10.27
C PRO A 56 8.92 8.80 11.39
N ASP A 57 7.89 9.57 11.05
CA ASP A 57 7.13 10.33 12.05
C ASP A 57 5.95 9.53 12.62
N GLY A 58 5.69 8.34 12.08
CA GLY A 58 4.57 7.53 12.53
C GLY A 58 3.21 8.05 12.11
N ALA A 59 3.16 8.96 11.16
CA ALA A 59 1.93 9.56 10.69
C ALA A 59 2.08 9.96 9.24
N VAL A 60 0.96 10.13 8.54
CA VAL A 60 0.95 10.58 7.15
C VAL A 60 0.22 11.91 7.10
N ASP A 61 0.96 12.96 6.83
CA ASP A 61 0.36 14.29 6.75
C ASP A 61 -0.43 14.46 5.45
N ALA A 62 -1.22 15.51 5.42
CA ALA A 62 -2.00 15.82 4.22
C ALA A 62 -1.07 15.92 3.01
N ASP A 63 -1.49 15.31 1.90
CA ASP A 63 -0.77 15.30 0.62
C ASP A 63 0.53 14.48 0.63
N GLU A 64 0.81 13.77 1.70
CA GLU A 64 1.96 12.86 1.75
C GLU A 64 1.63 11.48 1.21
N ARG A 65 2.67 10.79 0.79
CA ARG A 65 2.58 9.43 0.31
C ARG A 65 3.29 8.51 1.29
N LEU A 66 2.69 7.35 1.51
CA LEU A 66 3.20 6.37 2.46
C LEU A 66 3.50 5.07 1.74
N THR A 67 4.69 4.53 1.93
CA THR A 67 5.02 3.20 1.42
C THR A 67 4.34 2.14 2.27
N LEU A 68 3.61 1.26 1.60
CA LEU A 68 2.93 0.15 2.26
C LEU A 68 3.87 -1.05 2.35
N LYS A 69 3.71 -1.86 3.39
CA LYS A 69 4.48 -3.07 3.59
C LYS A 69 3.54 -4.25 3.78
N ASN A 70 3.91 -5.38 3.16
CA ASN A 70 3.16 -6.63 3.30
C ASN A 70 1.71 -6.50 2.81
N VAL A 71 1.51 -5.70 1.79
CA VAL A 71 0.22 -5.52 1.15
C VAL A 71 0.37 -5.93 -0.31
N VAL A 72 -0.53 -6.79 -0.78
CA VAL A 72 -0.56 -7.19 -2.17
C VAL A 72 -1.77 -6.54 -2.84
N PRO A 73 -1.74 -6.37 -4.17
CA PRO A 73 -2.89 -5.81 -4.88
C PRO A 73 -4.17 -6.60 -4.59
N GLY A 74 -5.28 -5.90 -4.51
CA GLY A 74 -6.57 -6.52 -4.22
C GLY A 74 -7.55 -5.51 -3.68
N HIS A 75 -8.65 -6.00 -3.14
CA HIS A 75 -9.70 -5.17 -2.56
C HIS A 75 -9.64 -5.22 -1.05
N TYR A 76 -9.65 -4.07 -0.42
CA TYR A 76 -9.49 -3.94 1.02
C TYR A 76 -10.49 -2.96 1.60
N ASP A 77 -10.87 -3.21 2.85
CA ASP A 77 -11.44 -2.16 3.68
C ASP A 77 -10.27 -1.46 4.35
N VAL A 78 -10.35 -0.15 4.44
CA VAL A 78 -9.27 0.67 4.99
C VAL A 78 -9.80 1.41 6.23
N LYS A 79 -9.14 1.19 7.36
CA LYS A 79 -9.46 1.90 8.59
C LYS A 79 -8.37 2.90 8.86
N LEU A 80 -8.75 4.13 9.08
CA LEU A 80 -7.81 5.18 9.38
C LEU A 80 -8.27 6.00 10.59
N VAL A 81 -7.29 6.42 11.36
CA VAL A 81 -7.51 7.28 12.51
C VAL A 81 -6.84 8.60 12.22
N VAL A 82 -7.63 9.67 12.18
CA VAL A 82 -7.08 10.99 11.96
C VAL A 82 -6.61 11.59 13.28
N LYS A 83 -5.77 12.61 13.19
CA LYS A 83 -5.11 13.18 14.36
C LYS A 83 -6.09 13.62 15.46
N GLN A 84 -7.28 14.05 15.08
CA GLN A 84 -8.29 14.48 16.02
C GLN A 84 -8.95 13.31 16.76
N GLY A 85 -8.58 12.07 16.47
CA GLY A 85 -9.11 10.90 17.16
C GLY A 85 -10.29 10.25 16.48
N ARG A 86 -10.78 10.82 15.39
CA ARG A 86 -11.89 10.23 14.65
C ARG A 86 -11.39 9.01 13.85
N THR A 87 -12.14 7.93 13.90
CA THR A 87 -11.85 6.71 13.15
C THR A 87 -12.82 6.59 11.99
N CYS A 88 -12.29 6.36 10.80
CA CYS A 88 -13.10 6.19 9.61
C CYS A 88 -12.76 4.86 8.93
N VAL A 89 -13.76 4.27 8.30
CA VAL A 89 -13.58 3.07 7.49
C VAL A 89 -14.04 3.37 6.08
N VAL A 90 -13.17 3.10 5.11
CA VAL A 90 -13.49 3.23 3.69
C VAL A 90 -13.54 1.83 3.13
N ARG A 91 -14.69 1.44 2.58
CA ARG A 91 -14.94 0.07 2.16
C ARG A 91 -14.55 -0.18 0.72
N ASN A 92 -14.09 -1.39 0.46
CA ASN A 92 -13.88 -1.91 -0.89
C ASN A 92 -12.97 -1.02 -1.73
N VAL A 93 -11.80 -0.71 -1.18
CA VAL A 93 -10.80 0.09 -1.86
C VAL A 93 -9.95 -0.83 -2.71
N GLU A 94 -9.79 -0.51 -3.98
CA GLU A 94 -8.93 -1.28 -4.86
C GLU A 94 -7.49 -0.82 -4.71
N VAL A 95 -6.62 -1.73 -4.31
CA VAL A 95 -5.18 -1.49 -4.20
C VAL A 95 -4.54 -2.04 -5.46
N GLN A 96 -3.92 -1.18 -6.25
CA GLN A 96 -3.42 -1.52 -7.58
C GLN A 96 -1.90 -1.39 -7.65
N ALA A 97 -1.28 -2.33 -8.35
CA ALA A 97 0.14 -2.26 -8.67
C ALA A 97 0.34 -1.48 -9.97
N GLY A 98 1.58 -1.09 -10.23
CA GLY A 98 1.95 -0.49 -11.51
C GLY A 98 1.53 0.96 -11.68
N LYS A 99 1.15 1.62 -10.61
CA LYS A 99 0.73 3.03 -10.63
C LYS A 99 1.63 3.85 -9.71
N PRO A 100 1.67 5.17 -9.90
CA PRO A 100 2.46 6.01 -8.99
C PRO A 100 2.05 5.86 -7.54
N TYR A 101 0.77 5.58 -7.29
CA TYR A 101 0.27 5.22 -5.97
C TYR A 101 -0.79 4.13 -6.13
N ALA A 102 -0.83 3.23 -5.17
CA ALA A 102 -1.72 2.08 -5.23
C ALA A 102 -3.17 2.45 -4.96
N PHE A 103 -3.38 3.41 -4.07
CA PHE A 103 -4.70 3.97 -3.80
C PHE A 103 -4.55 5.31 -3.08
N SER A 104 -5.61 6.08 -3.09
CA SER A 104 -5.69 7.32 -2.36
C SER A 104 -7.04 7.40 -1.65
N ILE A 105 -7.10 8.19 -0.60
CA ILE A 105 -8.34 8.47 0.10
C ILE A 105 -8.46 9.98 0.20
N SER A 106 -9.61 10.49 -0.18
CA SER A 106 -9.91 11.91 -0.08
C SER A 106 -10.95 12.15 1.00
N GLU A 107 -11.16 13.40 1.33
CA GLU A 107 -12.10 13.76 2.38
C GLU A 107 -13.52 13.28 2.10
N LYS A 108 -13.93 13.30 0.83
CA LYS A 108 -15.27 12.84 0.45
C LYS A 108 -15.46 11.34 0.69
N ASP A 109 -14.38 10.58 0.82
CA ASP A 109 -14.48 9.14 1.08
C ASP A 109 -14.73 8.85 2.55
N LEU A 110 -14.60 9.84 3.41
CA LEU A 110 -14.72 9.67 4.86
C LEU A 110 -16.17 9.80 5.29
N THR A 111 -16.99 8.84 4.92
CA THR A 111 -18.42 8.85 5.20
C THR A 111 -18.82 7.94 6.35
N GLU A 112 -17.98 6.97 6.70
CA GLU A 112 -18.28 6.00 7.75
C GLU A 112 -17.28 6.20 8.88
N CYS A 113 -17.58 7.16 9.74
CA CYS A 113 -16.67 7.58 10.80
C CYS A 113 -17.35 7.56 12.17
N GLY A 114 -16.53 7.37 13.20
CA GLY A 114 -16.96 7.45 14.57
C GLY A 114 -15.82 7.94 15.43
N GLU A 115 -16.09 8.18 16.69
CA GLU A 115 -15.08 8.65 17.61
C GLU A 115 -14.58 7.58 18.53
#